data_2db868c7e1c80c63ca7f2814ef5a2eef
#
_entry.id   2db868c7e1c80c63ca7f2814ef5a2eef
#
_cell.length_a   1.000
_cell.length_b   1.000
_cell.length_c   1.000
_cell.angle_alpha   90.00
_cell.angle_beta   90.00
_cell.angle_gamma   90.00
#
_symmetry.space_group_name_H-M   'P 1'
#
loop_
_entity.id
_entity.type
_entity.pdbx_description
1 polymer ?
#
loop_
_entity_poly.entity_id
_entity_poly.type
_entity_poly.pdbx_seq_one_letter_code
_entity_poly.pdbx_strand_id
1 'polypeptide(L)'
;LHLLSRRQRQMCIRDRYGIYSYERQTPYEEAQSTLNTYQASYDAAEEELKKATLQSRMDDYAMQMYDISDSCLNEIWNLVKYNTSEEKFNEILTEQRKWIADKEAAGNEILDQNDGSSAQMDSSLKMAELTMERCEELADYLK
;
A
#
# COMPACT_ATOMS: atom_id res chain seq x y z
N LEU A 1 19.19 17.31 -7.95
CA LEU A 1 19.38 16.35 -6.87
C LEU A 1 18.53 15.14 -7.12
N HIS A 2 19.24 14.12 -7.44
CA HIS A 2 18.64 12.88 -7.78
C HIS A 2 17.86 12.32 -6.66
N LEU A 3 16.67 12.21 -6.90
CA LEU A 3 15.89 11.08 -6.50
C LEU A 3 16.68 9.82 -6.88
N LEU A 4 17.66 9.49 -6.04
CA LEU A 4 18.13 8.13 -5.98
C LEU A 4 16.86 7.31 -5.91
N SER A 5 16.61 6.55 -6.96
CA SER A 5 15.41 5.71 -7.00
C SER A 5 15.37 4.99 -5.66
N ARG A 6 14.20 4.82 -5.07
CA ARG A 6 14.04 4.09 -3.80
C ARG A 6 14.73 2.72 -3.81
N ARG A 7 15.07 2.21 -5.00
CA ARG A 7 15.92 1.03 -5.22
C ARG A 7 17.35 1.15 -4.74
N GLN A 8 17.81 2.37 -4.44
CA GLN A 8 19.19 2.63 -4.04
C GLN A 8 19.30 3.09 -2.60
N ARG A 9 18.29 2.91 -1.77
CA ARG A 9 18.42 3.14 -0.33
C ARG A 9 19.49 2.19 0.21
N GLN A 10 20.61 2.78 0.52
CA GLN A 10 21.77 2.06 1.08
C GLN A 10 21.81 2.35 2.57
N MET A 11 21.89 1.30 3.38
CA MET A 11 22.23 1.47 4.80
C MET A 11 23.73 1.69 4.92
N CYS A 12 24.12 2.79 5.57
CA CYS A 12 25.53 3.07 5.86
C CYS A 12 25.90 2.34 7.16
N ILE A 13 26.80 1.37 7.06
CA ILE A 13 27.31 0.62 8.20
C ILE A 13 28.76 1.02 8.44
N ARG A 14 29.07 1.43 9.67
CA ARG A 14 30.44 1.71 10.09
C ARG A 14 31.09 0.41 10.56
N ASP A 15 32.15 0.00 9.87
CA ASP A 15 32.94 -1.15 10.29
C ASP A 15 33.86 -0.82 11.47
N ARG A 16 34.56 -1.86 12.00
CA ARG A 16 35.51 -1.70 13.12
C ARG A 16 36.70 -0.77 12.82
N TYR A 17 36.95 -0.44 11.57
CA TYR A 17 38.03 0.44 11.13
C TYR A 17 37.53 1.86 10.82
N GLY A 18 36.27 2.17 11.08
CA GLY A 18 35.72 3.46 10.77
C GLY A 18 35.38 3.69 9.30
N ILE A 19 35.46 2.66 8.47
CA ILE A 19 35.12 2.70 7.06
C ILE A 19 33.61 2.46 6.94
N TYR A 20 32.93 3.35 6.21
CA TYR A 20 31.50 3.20 5.95
C TYR A 20 31.29 2.33 4.72
N SER A 21 30.64 1.20 4.90
CA SER A 21 30.14 0.38 3.81
C SER A 21 28.64 0.64 3.61
N TYR A 22 28.20 0.54 2.36
CA TYR A 22 26.79 0.70 2.01
C TYR A 22 26.23 -0.67 1.66
N GLU A 23 25.33 -1.17 2.49
CA GLU A 23 24.58 -2.37 2.15
C GLU A 23 23.29 -1.98 1.43
N ARG A 24 23.08 -2.59 0.27
CA ARG A 24 21.87 -2.38 -0.49
C ARG A 24 20.73 -3.15 0.18
N GLN A 25 19.62 -2.47 0.45
CA GLN A 25 18.42 -3.15 0.91
C GLN A 25 17.98 -4.20 -0.11
N THR A 26 17.53 -5.35 0.39
CA THR A 26 16.86 -6.33 -0.45
C THR A 26 15.50 -5.79 -0.90
N PRO A 27 14.95 -6.28 -2.02
CA PRO A 27 13.61 -5.86 -2.44
C PRO A 27 12.54 -6.07 -1.37
N TYR A 28 12.65 -7.14 -0.60
CA TYR A 28 11.74 -7.42 0.52
C TYR A 28 11.87 -6.36 1.63
N GLU A 29 13.09 -6.03 2.02
CA GLU A 29 13.35 -4.98 3.02
C GLU A 29 12.82 -3.61 2.56
N GLU A 30 13.01 -3.29 1.28
CA GLU A 30 12.46 -2.07 0.67
C GLU A 30 10.93 -2.07 0.71
N ALA A 31 10.30 -3.20 0.40
CA ALA A 31 8.86 -3.35 0.48
C ALA A 31 8.35 -3.18 1.90
N GLN A 32 9.02 -3.76 2.91
CA GLN A 32 8.66 -3.60 4.31
C GLN A 32 8.78 -2.15 4.77
N SER A 33 9.83 -1.46 4.36
CA SER A 33 10.01 -0.03 4.64
C SER A 33 8.91 0.82 4.03
N THR A 34 8.53 0.52 2.80
CA THR A 34 7.41 1.17 2.09
C THR A 34 6.09 0.93 2.81
N LEU A 35 5.80 -0.33 3.17
CA LEU A 35 4.59 -0.69 3.92
C LEU A 35 4.51 0.07 5.24
N ASN A 36 5.59 0.11 6.00
CA ASN A 36 5.62 0.82 7.29
C ASN A 36 5.33 2.31 7.14
N THR A 37 5.88 2.94 6.10
CA THR A 37 5.66 4.36 5.83
C THR A 37 4.20 4.64 5.48
N TYR A 38 3.61 3.85 4.60
CA TYR A 38 2.21 4.03 4.21
C TYR A 38 1.24 3.63 5.32
N GLN A 39 1.56 2.59 6.10
CA GLN A 39 0.75 2.20 7.24
C GLN A 39 0.68 3.32 8.29
N ALA A 40 1.78 3.99 8.57
CA ALA A 40 1.80 5.12 9.48
C ALA A 40 0.89 6.27 9.00
N SER A 41 0.93 6.59 7.71
CA SER A 41 0.05 7.60 7.11
C SER A 41 -1.42 7.18 7.12
N TYR A 42 -1.69 5.91 6.84
CA TYR A 42 -3.03 5.32 6.88
C TYR A 42 -3.62 5.39 8.29
N ASP A 43 -2.86 4.98 9.28
CA ASP A 43 -3.27 5.00 10.68
C ASP A 43 -3.53 6.43 11.16
N ALA A 44 -2.72 7.40 10.73
CA ALA A 44 -2.92 8.81 11.07
C ALA A 44 -4.24 9.35 10.49
N ALA A 45 -4.57 9.01 9.25
CA ALA A 45 -5.84 9.39 8.62
C ALA A 45 -7.02 8.70 9.32
N GLU A 46 -6.88 7.44 9.72
CA GLU A 46 -7.90 6.70 10.47
C GLU A 46 -8.19 7.36 11.81
N GLU A 47 -7.15 7.79 12.54
CA GLU A 47 -7.33 8.52 13.81
C GLU A 47 -8.10 9.83 13.63
N GLU A 48 -7.81 10.59 12.57
CA GLU A 48 -8.56 11.80 12.25
C GLU A 48 -10.01 11.48 11.85
N LEU A 49 -10.23 10.40 11.12
CA LEU A 49 -11.58 9.93 10.78
C LEU A 49 -12.40 9.64 12.05
N LYS A 50 -11.81 8.96 13.03
CA LYS A 50 -12.46 8.64 14.31
C LYS A 50 -12.86 9.88 15.11
N LYS A 51 -12.11 10.97 14.98
CA LYS A 51 -12.37 12.24 15.66
C LYS A 51 -13.38 13.11 14.94
N ALA A 52 -13.60 12.88 13.64
CA ALA A 52 -14.48 13.70 12.82
C ALA A 52 -15.94 13.50 13.22
N THR A 53 -16.69 14.60 13.24
CA THR A 53 -18.12 14.62 13.58
C THR A 53 -19.01 14.98 12.39
N LEU A 54 -18.45 15.63 11.37
CA LEU A 54 -19.16 16.00 10.15
C LEU A 54 -18.92 14.94 9.08
N GLN A 55 -20.00 14.53 8.40
CA GLN A 55 -19.92 13.52 7.33
C GLN A 55 -18.95 13.92 6.23
N SER A 56 -18.92 15.19 5.83
CA SER A 56 -18.00 15.70 4.81
C SER A 56 -16.53 15.50 5.20
N ARG A 57 -16.20 15.68 6.48
CA ARG A 57 -14.86 15.45 7.00
C ARG A 57 -14.51 13.95 7.03
N MET A 58 -15.46 13.13 7.43
CA MET A 58 -15.32 11.68 7.42
C MET A 58 -15.04 11.18 6.00
N ASP A 59 -15.80 11.70 5.03
CA ASP A 59 -15.62 11.35 3.61
C ASP A 59 -14.21 11.75 3.10
N ASP A 60 -13.73 12.93 3.50
CA ASP A 60 -12.38 13.39 3.13
C ASP A 60 -11.29 12.46 3.69
N TYR A 61 -11.39 12.06 4.96
CA TYR A 61 -10.41 11.16 5.57
C TYR A 61 -10.49 9.75 4.99
N ALA A 62 -11.69 9.25 4.70
CA ALA A 62 -11.85 7.97 4.02
C ALA A 62 -11.22 7.98 2.64
N MET A 63 -11.35 9.07 1.90
CA MET A 63 -10.72 9.24 0.60
C MET A 63 -9.19 9.30 0.73
N GLN A 64 -8.67 9.97 1.75
CA GLN A 64 -7.22 9.98 2.03
C GLN A 64 -6.71 8.56 2.30
N MET A 65 -7.42 7.77 3.10
CA MET A 65 -7.05 6.38 3.37
C MET A 65 -7.05 5.56 2.08
N TYR A 66 -8.04 5.76 1.22
CA TYR A 66 -8.10 5.10 -0.08
C TYR A 66 -6.90 5.48 -0.96
N ASP A 67 -6.59 6.75 -1.08
CA ASP A 67 -5.47 7.25 -1.89
C ASP A 67 -4.11 6.77 -1.36
N ILE A 68 -3.94 6.73 -0.04
CA ILE A 68 -2.74 6.20 0.61
C ILE A 68 -2.56 4.72 0.27
N SER A 69 -3.62 3.94 0.38
CA SER A 69 -3.58 2.50 0.07
C SER A 69 -3.27 2.25 -1.41
N ASP A 70 -3.85 3.02 -2.31
CA ASP A 70 -3.61 2.91 -3.74
C ASP A 70 -2.16 3.27 -4.10
N SER A 71 -1.61 4.33 -3.49
CA SER A 71 -0.21 4.72 -3.67
C SER A 71 0.75 3.65 -3.15
N CYS A 72 0.44 3.05 -2.01
CA CYS A 72 1.20 1.93 -1.46
C CYS A 72 1.20 0.75 -2.44
N LEU A 73 0.03 0.38 -2.92
CA LEU A 73 -0.12 -0.72 -3.89
C LEU A 73 0.74 -0.50 -5.14
N ASN A 74 0.72 0.70 -5.69
CA ASN A 74 1.48 1.04 -6.89
C ASN A 74 3.00 0.91 -6.65
N GLU A 75 3.50 1.34 -5.51
CA GLU A 75 4.92 1.21 -5.17
C GLU A 75 5.33 -0.26 -4.97
N ILE A 76 4.56 -1.01 -4.22
CA ILE A 76 4.82 -2.45 -4.00
C ILE A 76 4.72 -3.22 -5.32
N TRP A 77 3.72 -2.91 -6.15
CA TRP A 77 3.58 -3.51 -7.47
C TRP A 77 4.81 -3.32 -8.35
N ASN A 78 5.37 -2.11 -8.35
CA ASN A 78 6.61 -1.84 -9.09
C ASN A 78 7.79 -2.65 -8.56
N LEU A 79 7.91 -2.81 -7.25
CA LEU A 79 8.96 -3.67 -6.65
C LEU A 79 8.79 -5.12 -7.11
N VAL A 80 7.59 -5.65 -7.10
CA VAL A 80 7.29 -7.01 -7.56
C VAL A 80 7.62 -7.15 -9.04
N LYS A 81 7.18 -6.22 -9.87
CA LYS A 81 7.41 -6.23 -11.32
C LYS A 81 8.90 -6.31 -11.67
N TYR A 82 9.73 -5.55 -10.96
CA TYR A 82 11.14 -5.44 -11.28
C TYR A 82 12.04 -6.46 -10.59
N ASN A 83 11.51 -7.21 -9.63
CA ASN A 83 12.29 -8.13 -8.81
C ASN A 83 11.81 -9.57 -8.85
N THR A 84 10.89 -9.89 -9.76
CA THR A 84 10.43 -11.26 -10.03
C THR A 84 10.71 -11.62 -11.49
N SER A 85 10.77 -12.91 -11.78
CA SER A 85 10.90 -13.40 -13.15
C SER A 85 9.64 -13.05 -13.95
N GLU A 86 9.78 -12.98 -15.28
CA GLU A 86 8.64 -12.72 -16.17
C GLU A 86 7.52 -13.75 -15.97
N GLU A 87 7.88 -15.03 -15.85
CA GLU A 87 6.93 -16.12 -15.60
C GLU A 87 6.17 -15.91 -14.28
N LYS A 88 6.90 -15.64 -13.21
CA LYS A 88 6.30 -15.40 -11.89
C LYS A 88 5.44 -14.14 -11.89
N PHE A 89 5.91 -13.08 -12.52
CA PHE A 89 5.16 -11.84 -12.65
C PHE A 89 3.82 -12.06 -13.38
N ASN A 90 3.79 -12.86 -14.44
CA ASN A 90 2.58 -13.16 -15.18
C ASN A 90 1.56 -13.93 -14.32
N GLU A 91 2.00 -14.83 -13.47
CA GLU A 91 1.14 -15.50 -12.48
C GLU A 91 0.53 -14.48 -11.52
N ILE A 92 1.36 -13.63 -10.95
CA ILE A 92 0.93 -12.59 -10.00
C ILE A 92 -0.04 -11.60 -10.68
N LEU A 93 0.20 -11.26 -11.95
CA LEU A 93 -0.66 -10.37 -12.73
C LEU A 93 -2.08 -10.98 -12.89
N THR A 94 -2.17 -12.27 -13.13
CA THR A 94 -3.46 -12.97 -13.23
C THR A 94 -4.21 -12.91 -11.89
N GLU A 95 -3.51 -13.17 -10.79
CA GLU A 95 -4.07 -13.04 -9.45
C GLU A 95 -4.50 -11.60 -9.15
N GLN A 96 -3.70 -10.63 -9.57
CA GLN A 96 -3.98 -9.20 -9.34
C GLN A 96 -5.24 -8.75 -10.06
N ARG A 97 -5.45 -9.19 -11.28
CA ARG A 97 -6.68 -8.90 -12.03
C ARG A 97 -7.93 -9.43 -11.33
N LYS A 98 -7.84 -10.65 -10.82
CA LYS A 98 -8.93 -11.23 -10.03
C LYS A 98 -9.15 -10.43 -8.74
N TRP A 99 -8.08 -10.08 -8.05
CA TRP A 99 -8.16 -9.28 -6.83
C TRP A 99 -8.82 -7.91 -7.07
N ILE A 100 -8.49 -7.22 -8.17
CA ILE A 100 -9.13 -5.94 -8.53
C ILE A 100 -10.64 -6.13 -8.69
N ALA A 101 -11.06 -7.17 -9.39
CA ALA A 101 -12.48 -7.47 -9.57
C ALA A 101 -13.17 -7.76 -8.24
N ASP A 102 -12.53 -8.54 -7.37
CA ASP A 102 -13.06 -8.87 -6.03
C ASP A 102 -13.15 -7.61 -5.13
N LYS A 103 -12.17 -6.73 -5.20
CA LYS A 103 -12.17 -5.45 -4.47
C LYS A 103 -13.33 -4.56 -4.91
N GLU A 104 -13.50 -4.39 -6.20
CA GLU A 104 -14.58 -3.58 -6.76
C GLU A 104 -15.95 -4.16 -6.42
N ALA A 105 -16.09 -5.49 -6.48
CA ALA A 105 -17.32 -6.18 -6.08
C ALA A 105 -17.65 -5.95 -4.60
N ALA A 106 -16.65 -6.00 -3.73
CA ALA A 106 -16.84 -5.74 -2.29
C ALA A 106 -17.32 -4.30 -2.03
N GLY A 107 -16.73 -3.32 -2.73
CA GLY A 107 -17.15 -1.92 -2.63
C GLY A 107 -18.57 -1.71 -3.14
N ASN A 108 -18.92 -2.31 -4.26
CA ASN A 108 -20.26 -2.22 -4.86
C ASN A 108 -21.31 -2.90 -3.99
N GLU A 109 -20.99 -4.02 -3.36
CA GLU A 109 -21.89 -4.70 -2.44
C GLU A 109 -22.33 -3.78 -1.29
N ILE A 110 -21.39 -3.01 -0.73
CA ILE A 110 -21.70 -2.04 0.33
C ILE A 110 -22.65 -0.95 -0.19
N LEU A 111 -22.41 -0.43 -1.39
CA LEU A 111 -23.28 0.57 -2.01
C LEU A 111 -24.67 0.03 -2.29
N ASP A 112 -24.79 -1.22 -2.72
CA ASP A 112 -26.07 -1.86 -3.02
C ASP A 112 -26.90 -2.15 -1.76
N GLN A 113 -26.24 -2.40 -0.63
CA GLN A 113 -26.89 -2.75 0.63
C GLN A 113 -27.22 -1.55 1.53
N ASN A 114 -26.67 -0.37 1.21
CA ASN A 114 -26.77 0.82 2.07
C ASN A 114 -27.13 2.05 1.27
N ASP A 115 -28.33 2.60 1.52
CA ASP A 115 -28.82 3.83 0.89
C ASP A 115 -28.44 5.09 1.69
N GLY A 116 -27.74 4.94 2.82
CA GLY A 116 -27.40 6.04 3.71
C GLY A 116 -26.28 6.95 3.18
N SER A 117 -26.11 8.11 3.81
CA SER A 117 -25.08 9.08 3.46
C SER A 117 -23.65 8.57 3.71
N SER A 118 -23.48 7.53 4.52
CA SER A 118 -22.19 6.91 4.81
C SER A 118 -21.79 5.81 3.82
N ALA A 119 -22.68 5.41 2.91
CA ALA A 119 -22.43 4.27 2.01
C ALA A 119 -21.16 4.44 1.17
N GLN A 120 -20.95 5.62 0.61
CA GLN A 120 -19.77 5.91 -0.19
C GLN A 120 -18.49 5.85 0.66
N MET A 121 -18.53 6.39 1.86
CA MET A 121 -17.44 6.31 2.82
C MET A 121 -17.12 4.87 3.18
N ASP A 122 -18.13 4.10 3.55
CA ASP A 122 -17.96 2.70 3.96
C ASP A 122 -17.38 1.85 2.81
N SER A 123 -17.84 2.09 1.58
CA SER A 123 -17.31 1.45 0.38
C SER A 123 -15.82 1.78 0.17
N SER A 124 -15.47 3.05 0.27
CA SER A 124 -14.07 3.50 0.12
C SER A 124 -13.16 2.91 1.19
N LEU A 125 -13.63 2.87 2.44
CA LEU A 125 -12.88 2.27 3.56
C LEU A 125 -12.67 0.78 3.37
N LYS A 126 -13.68 0.06 2.90
CA LYS A 126 -13.55 -1.38 2.62
C LYS A 126 -12.53 -1.64 1.52
N MET A 127 -12.57 -0.89 0.44
CA MET A 127 -11.60 -1.03 -0.64
C MET A 127 -10.19 -0.65 -0.20
N ALA A 128 -10.04 0.37 0.64
CA ALA A 128 -8.74 0.76 1.20
C ALA A 128 -8.16 -0.33 2.10
N GLU A 129 -8.97 -0.93 2.97
CA GLU A 129 -8.57 -2.05 3.83
C GLU A 129 -8.08 -3.24 3.01
N LEU A 130 -8.84 -3.65 2.00
CA LEU A 130 -8.46 -4.74 1.10
C LEU A 130 -7.16 -4.44 0.36
N THR A 131 -6.95 -3.18 -0.02
CA THR A 131 -5.74 -2.75 -0.72
C THR A 131 -4.51 -2.82 0.18
N MET A 132 -4.61 -2.39 1.43
CA MET A 132 -3.50 -2.52 2.40
C MET A 132 -3.13 -3.98 2.65
N GLU A 133 -4.12 -4.85 2.81
CA GLU A 133 -3.90 -6.30 2.92
C GLU A 133 -3.20 -6.86 1.69
N ARG A 134 -3.61 -6.45 0.50
CA ARG A 134 -2.98 -6.87 -0.75
C ARG A 134 -1.53 -6.41 -0.86
N CYS A 135 -1.21 -5.22 -0.38
CA CYS A 135 0.18 -4.73 -0.34
C CYS A 135 1.08 -5.67 0.46
N GLU A 136 0.61 -6.17 1.61
CA GLU A 136 1.35 -7.15 2.42
C GLU A 136 1.54 -8.48 1.67
N GLU A 137 0.48 -8.98 1.04
CA GLU A 137 0.55 -10.21 0.24
C GLU A 137 1.54 -10.09 -0.93
N LEU A 138 1.52 -8.96 -1.63
CA LEU A 138 2.44 -8.71 -2.74
C LEU A 138 3.89 -8.62 -2.26
N ALA A 139 4.14 -7.99 -1.12
CA ALA A 139 5.48 -7.91 -0.54
C ALA A 139 6.04 -9.29 -0.22
N ASP A 140 5.20 -10.24 0.17
CA ASP A 140 5.62 -11.61 0.48
C ASP A 140 6.20 -12.36 -0.74
N TYR A 141 5.84 -11.97 -1.95
CA TYR A 141 6.48 -12.52 -3.16
C TYR A 141 7.95 -12.13 -3.31
N LEU A 142 8.43 -11.17 -2.52
CA LEU A 142 9.81 -10.67 -2.56
C LEU A 142 10.72 -11.34 -1.50
N LYS A 143 10.17 -12.22 -0.68
CA LYS A 143 10.94 -12.97 0.34
C LYS A 143 11.99 -13.86 -0.28
#